data_5a523a1cb296ec9daec587a8a8da196f
#
_entry.id   5a523a1cb296ec9daec587a8a8da196f
#
_cell.length_a   1.000
_cell.length_b   1.000
_cell.length_c   1.000
_cell.angle_alpha   90.00
_cell.angle_beta   90.00
_cell.angle_gamma   90.00
#
_symmetry.space_group_name_H-M   'P 1'
#
loop_
_entity.id
_entity.type
_entity.pdbx_description
1 polymer ?
#
loop_
_entity_poly.entity_id
_entity_poly.type
_entity_poly.pdbx_seq_one_letter_code
_entity_poly.pdbx_strand_id
1 'polypeptide(L)'
;MAIQYKADVLALLKAAGYPSTRIRAEKLLGQSYVQQLRKGELISWAALNTVCRLLDCQPGDLLEYVPDEVLNAETMAAIKELAN
;
A
#
# COMPACT_ATOMS: atom_id res chain seq x y z
N MET A 1 1.51 -6.15 -14.68
CA MET A 1 0.34 -6.08 -13.81
C MET A 1 0.77 -5.90 -12.37
N ALA A 2 0.29 -4.90 -11.72
CA ALA A 2 0.71 -4.73 -10.34
C ALA A 2 -0.26 -3.85 -9.55
N ILE A 3 -0.39 -4.22 -8.28
CA ILE A 3 -0.89 -3.30 -7.28
C ILE A 3 0.33 -2.51 -6.81
N GLN A 4 0.24 -1.21 -6.82
CA GLN A 4 1.35 -0.34 -6.44
C GLN A 4 0.84 0.82 -5.59
N TYR A 5 1.78 1.51 -4.94
CA TYR A 5 1.42 2.69 -4.17
C TYR A 5 1.20 3.87 -5.12
N LYS A 6 0.10 4.59 -4.92
CA LYS A 6 -0.18 5.82 -5.67
C LYS A 6 0.49 7.04 -5.05
N ALA A 7 1.06 6.88 -3.85
CA ALA A 7 1.72 7.96 -3.13
C ALA A 7 2.86 7.40 -2.30
N ASP A 8 3.78 8.27 -1.89
CA ASP A 8 4.86 7.87 -0.98
C ASP A 8 4.28 7.77 0.43
N VAL A 9 4.02 6.54 0.87
CA VAL A 9 3.38 6.26 2.16
C VAL A 9 4.22 6.79 3.32
N LEU A 10 5.55 6.64 3.26
CA LEU A 10 6.43 7.14 4.31
C LEU A 10 6.39 8.67 4.40
N ALA A 11 6.30 9.35 3.25
CA ALA A 11 6.16 10.80 3.22
C ALA A 11 4.82 11.24 3.81
N LEU A 12 3.74 10.51 3.53
CA LEU A 12 2.43 10.77 4.10
C LEU A 12 2.44 10.58 5.62
N LEU A 13 3.08 9.51 6.09
CA LEU A 13 3.21 9.26 7.52
C LEU A 13 3.98 10.38 8.21
N LYS A 14 5.09 10.81 7.61
CA LYS A 14 5.89 11.92 8.13
C LYS A 14 5.06 13.20 8.21
N ALA A 15 4.30 13.51 7.15
CA ALA A 15 3.45 14.69 7.11
C ALA A 15 2.33 14.63 8.16
N ALA A 16 1.87 13.42 8.50
CA ALA A 16 0.85 13.23 9.53
C ALA A 16 1.41 13.22 10.96
N GLY A 17 2.71 13.42 11.13
CA GLY A 17 3.34 13.43 12.42
C GLY A 17 3.99 12.11 12.83
N TYR A 18 4.17 11.18 11.88
CA TYR A 18 4.77 9.87 12.13
C TYR A 18 6.02 9.65 11.28
N PRO A 19 7.11 10.39 11.52
CA PRO A 19 8.37 10.12 10.83
C PRO A 19 8.91 8.73 11.21
N SER A 20 9.79 8.17 10.39
CA SER A 20 10.31 6.82 10.62
C SER A 20 10.95 6.65 11.99
N THR A 21 11.56 7.70 12.52
CA THR A 21 12.16 7.69 13.86
C THR A 21 11.09 7.49 14.95
N ARG A 22 9.95 8.15 14.82
CA ARG A 22 8.84 7.99 15.75
C ARG A 22 8.19 6.62 15.63
N ILE A 23 7.99 6.15 14.40
CA ILE A 23 7.45 4.82 14.14
C ILE A 23 8.31 3.76 14.83
N ARG A 24 9.62 3.88 14.71
CA ARG A 24 10.55 2.97 15.34
C ARG A 24 10.54 3.08 16.87
N ALA A 25 10.59 4.30 17.39
CA ALA A 25 10.64 4.54 18.84
C ALA A 25 9.38 4.06 19.54
N GLU A 26 8.22 4.29 18.95
CA GLU A 26 6.93 3.91 19.53
C GLU A 26 6.43 2.55 19.06
N LYS A 27 7.22 1.87 18.25
CA LYS A 27 6.90 0.53 17.70
C LYS A 27 5.54 0.49 17.02
N LEU A 28 5.20 1.53 16.29
CA LEU A 28 3.91 1.65 15.60
C LEU A 28 3.79 0.68 14.44
N LEU A 29 4.92 0.37 13.79
CA LEU A 29 4.98 -0.52 12.64
C LEU A 29 6.33 -1.24 12.66
N GLY A 30 6.35 -2.50 12.29
CA GLY A 30 7.59 -3.27 12.24
C GLY A 30 8.60 -2.69 11.25
N GLN A 31 9.88 -2.78 11.58
CA GLN A 31 10.95 -2.22 10.73
C GLN A 31 11.01 -2.88 9.35
N SER A 32 10.68 -4.17 9.26
CA SER A 32 10.61 -4.85 7.96
C SER A 32 9.57 -4.20 7.05
N TYR A 33 8.44 -3.79 7.60
CA TYR A 33 7.39 -3.10 6.84
C TYR A 33 7.83 -1.70 6.42
N VAL A 34 8.55 -1.00 7.29
CA VAL A 34 9.11 0.31 6.95
C VAL A 34 10.07 0.18 5.77
N GLN A 35 10.92 -0.85 5.77
CA GLN A 35 11.83 -1.11 4.65
C GLN A 35 11.07 -1.47 3.37
N GLN A 36 10.03 -2.27 3.48
CA GLN A 36 9.18 -2.61 2.33
C GLN A 36 8.53 -1.37 1.73
N LEU A 37 7.99 -0.48 2.57
CA LEU A 37 7.41 0.78 2.12
C LEU A 37 8.45 1.66 1.42
N ARG A 38 9.67 1.69 1.95
CA ARG A 38 10.77 2.48 1.36
C ARG A 38 11.14 1.97 -0.03
N LYS A 39 11.08 0.65 -0.22
CA LYS A 39 11.39 0.03 -1.51
C LYS A 39 10.20 0.00 -2.46
N GLY A 40 9.01 0.39 -2.01
CA GLY A 40 7.79 0.29 -2.80
C GLY A 40 7.20 -1.11 -2.85
N GLU A 41 7.61 -2.00 -1.95
CA GLU A 41 7.07 -3.35 -1.87
C GLU A 41 5.77 -3.37 -1.08
N LEU A 42 4.88 -4.30 -1.41
CA LEU A 42 3.61 -4.44 -0.71
C LEU A 42 3.82 -5.01 0.69
N ILE A 43 3.02 -4.54 1.62
CA ILE A 43 3.06 -4.99 3.02
C ILE A 43 1.87 -5.91 3.30
N SER A 44 1.89 -6.59 4.45
CA SER A 44 0.79 -7.47 4.85
C SER A 44 -0.48 -6.66 5.09
N TRP A 45 -1.62 -7.35 5.05
CA TRP A 45 -2.91 -6.72 5.35
C TRP A 45 -2.93 -6.10 6.74
N ALA A 46 -2.33 -6.79 7.73
CA ALA A 46 -2.26 -6.27 9.10
C ALA A 46 -1.44 -4.98 9.16
N ALA A 47 -0.32 -4.92 8.45
CA ALA A 47 0.52 -3.73 8.38
C ALA A 47 -0.21 -2.60 7.64
N LEU A 48 -0.91 -2.92 6.56
CA LEU A 48 -1.70 -1.94 5.81
C LEU A 48 -2.81 -1.36 6.68
N ASN A 49 -3.47 -2.22 7.47
CA ASN A 49 -4.49 -1.78 8.42
C ASN A 49 -3.92 -0.75 9.41
N THR A 50 -2.73 -0.99 9.92
CA THR A 50 -2.05 -0.05 10.83
C THR A 50 -1.77 1.27 10.14
N VAL A 51 -1.25 1.25 8.92
CA VAL A 51 -0.95 2.46 8.15
C VAL A 51 -2.23 3.26 7.90
N CYS A 52 -3.30 2.61 7.47
CA CYS A 52 -4.58 3.28 7.22
C CYS A 52 -5.14 3.93 8.49
N ARG A 53 -4.98 3.25 9.63
CA ARG A 53 -5.42 3.79 10.91
C ARG A 53 -4.61 5.04 11.30
N LEU A 54 -3.29 5.00 11.13
CA LEU A 54 -2.42 6.13 11.45
C LEU A 54 -2.70 7.34 10.56
N LEU A 55 -3.00 7.10 9.30
CA LEU A 55 -3.29 8.16 8.32
C LEU A 55 -4.77 8.53 8.26
N ASP A 56 -5.63 7.75 8.93
CA ASP A 56 -7.07 7.90 8.86
C ASP A 56 -7.57 7.95 7.42
N CYS A 57 -7.19 6.92 6.66
CA CYS A 57 -7.51 6.82 5.24
C CYS A 57 -7.91 5.41 4.86
N GLN A 58 -8.37 5.25 3.63
CA GLN A 58 -8.73 3.96 3.06
C GLN A 58 -7.56 3.38 2.27
N PRO A 59 -7.47 2.04 2.13
CA PRO A 59 -6.43 1.43 1.30
C PRO A 59 -6.41 1.97 -0.13
N GLY A 60 -7.58 2.28 -0.70
CA GLY A 60 -7.66 2.85 -2.04
C GLY A 60 -7.06 4.24 -2.17
N ASP A 61 -6.82 4.92 -1.06
CA ASP A 61 -6.12 6.21 -1.06
C ASP A 61 -4.61 6.04 -1.21
N LEU A 62 -4.12 4.85 -0.89
CA LEU A 62 -2.67 4.55 -0.88
C LEU A 62 -2.24 3.66 -2.03
N LEU A 63 -3.14 2.80 -2.49
CA LEU A 63 -2.83 1.75 -3.46
C LEU A 63 -3.67 1.90 -4.72
N GLU A 64 -3.12 1.45 -5.84
CA GLU A 64 -3.85 1.37 -7.09
C GLU A 64 -3.42 0.13 -7.85
N TYR A 65 -4.31 -0.35 -8.69
CA TYR A 65 -4.01 -1.43 -9.61
C TYR A 65 -3.67 -0.84 -10.98
N VAL A 66 -2.49 -1.19 -11.47
CA VAL A 66 -2.06 -0.77 -12.80
C VAL A 66 -2.08 -2.01 -13.68
N PRO A 67 -2.97 -2.07 -14.68
CA PRO A 67 -3.01 -3.23 -15.57
C PRO A 67 -1.74 -3.31 -16.40
N ASP A 68 -1.32 -4.56 -16.63
CA ASP A 68 -0.23 -4.85 -17.53
C ASP A 68 -0.72 -4.60 -18.96
N GLU A 69 0.13 -4.03 -19.80
CA GLU A 69 -0.16 -3.81 -21.22
C GLU A 69 -0.46 -5.12 -21.97
N VAL A 70 0.03 -6.23 -21.43
CA VAL A 70 -0.18 -7.57 -21.97
C VAL A 70 -1.60 -8.08 -21.71
N LEU A 71 -2.34 -7.50 -20.77
CA LEU A 71 -3.72 -7.92 -20.50
C LEU A 71 -4.61 -7.52 -21.67
N ASN A 72 -5.24 -8.53 -22.25
CA ASN A 72 -6.17 -8.32 -23.36
C ASN A 72 -7.62 -8.34 -22.87
N ALA A 73 -8.56 -8.09 -23.79
CA ALA A 73 -9.99 -8.05 -23.48
C ALA A 73 -10.51 -9.38 -22.93
N GLU A 74 -10.02 -10.51 -23.43
CA GLU A 74 -10.42 -11.84 -22.93
C GLU A 74 -10.01 -12.04 -21.49
N THR A 75 -8.78 -11.67 -21.13
CA THR A 75 -8.27 -11.78 -19.77
C THR A 75 -9.09 -10.91 -18.82
N MET A 76 -9.37 -9.69 -19.23
CA MET A 76 -10.19 -8.77 -18.44
C MET A 76 -11.61 -9.28 -18.25
N ALA A 77 -12.21 -9.86 -19.27
CA ALA A 77 -13.55 -10.43 -19.19
C ALA A 77 -13.58 -11.62 -18.22
N ALA A 78 -12.56 -12.50 -18.28
CA ALA A 78 -12.45 -13.64 -17.39
C ALA A 78 -12.33 -13.19 -15.92
N ILE A 79 -11.55 -12.15 -15.66
CA ILE A 79 -11.39 -11.59 -14.32
C ILE A 79 -12.73 -11.06 -13.80
N LYS A 80 -13.48 -10.36 -14.63
CA LYS A 80 -14.80 -9.85 -14.28
C LYS A 80 -15.79 -10.96 -13.94
N GLU A 81 -15.77 -12.04 -14.70
CA GLU A 81 -16.63 -13.19 -14.44
C GLU A 81 -16.30 -13.84 -13.10
N LEU A 82 -15.02 -13.92 -12.74
CA LEU A 82 -14.60 -14.46 -11.46
C LEU A 82 -14.97 -13.55 -10.29
N ALA A 83 -15.08 -12.26 -10.54
CA ALA A 83 -15.39 -11.28 -9.51
C ALA A 83 -16.89 -11.16 -9.22
N ASN A 84 -17.71 -11.68 -10.10
CA ASN A 84 -19.17 -11.63 -9.93
C ASN A 84 -19.70 -12.84 -9.17
#